data_22f8362db445e13431c427ab00794f73
#
_entry.id   22f8362db445e13431c427ab00794f73
#
_cell.length_a   1.000
_cell.length_b   1.000
_cell.length_c   1.000
_cell.angle_alpha   90.00
_cell.angle_beta   90.00
_cell.angle_gamma   90.00
#
_symmetry.space_group_name_H-M   'P 1'
#
loop_
_entity.id
_entity.type
_entity.pdbx_description
1 polymer ?
#
loop_
_entity_poly.entity_id
_entity_poly.type
_entity_poly.pdbx_seq_one_letter_code
_entity_poly.pdbx_strand_id
1 'polypeptide(L)'
;MGPPATAEPALVLLIEDDFMLRGSLAAVLESEGYRVESEANALDALRRLQRAPKPSLILLDIMLPYMDGLEFRALQLATPELAAIPVIVITAVGVRPDVAAELHLQQSFFKPLERPRLLDAIRRHLAPSQG
;
A
#
# COMPACT_ATOMS: atom_id res chain seq x y z
N MET A 1 3.95 33.08 -4.07
CA MET A 1 4.76 32.00 -3.56
C MET A 1 4.23 30.65 -4.02
N GLY A 2 5.05 29.89 -4.65
CA GLY A 2 4.66 28.58 -5.09
C GLY A 2 4.69 27.54 -3.99
N PRO A 3 4.33 26.30 -4.28
CA PRO A 3 4.45 25.22 -3.32
C PRO A 3 5.92 25.07 -2.90
N PRO A 4 6.15 24.56 -1.72
CA PRO A 4 7.52 24.33 -1.29
C PRO A 4 8.21 23.39 -2.30
N ALA A 5 9.29 23.87 -2.86
CA ALA A 5 10.06 23.04 -3.80
C ALA A 5 10.64 21.81 -3.13
N THR A 6 10.63 21.82 -1.81
CA THR A 6 11.19 20.76 -1.00
C THR A 6 10.17 19.74 -0.54
N ALA A 7 8.91 19.89 -0.98
CA ALA A 7 7.90 18.89 -0.63
C ALA A 7 8.33 17.54 -1.21
N GLU A 8 8.56 16.59 -0.36
CA GLU A 8 8.96 15.26 -0.80
C GLU A 8 7.79 14.51 -1.39
N PRO A 9 8.03 13.70 -2.43
CA PRO A 9 6.99 12.81 -2.94
C PRO A 9 6.54 11.85 -1.85
N ALA A 10 5.26 11.51 -1.89
CA ALA A 10 4.73 10.52 -0.96
C ALA A 10 5.41 9.17 -1.18
N LEU A 11 5.69 8.48 -0.11
CA LEU A 11 6.31 7.17 -0.14
C LEU A 11 5.22 6.10 -0.08
N VAL A 12 5.21 5.22 -1.06
CA VAL A 12 4.29 4.08 -1.14
C VAL A 12 5.10 2.81 -0.91
N LEU A 13 4.64 1.98 0.02
CA LEU A 13 5.21 0.65 0.21
C LEU A 13 4.34 -0.36 -0.52
N LEU A 14 4.94 -1.07 -1.46
CA LEU A 14 4.26 -2.08 -2.26
C LEU A 14 4.67 -3.47 -1.76
N ILE A 15 3.69 -4.26 -1.33
CA ILE A 15 3.95 -5.62 -0.84
C ILE A 15 3.30 -6.60 -1.80
N GLU A 16 4.12 -7.26 -2.61
CA GLU A 16 3.69 -8.10 -3.70
C GLU A 16 4.77 -9.13 -4.02
N ASP A 17 4.45 -10.42 -3.98
CA ASP A 17 5.44 -11.45 -4.22
C ASP A 17 5.70 -11.71 -5.71
N ASP A 18 4.77 -11.38 -6.60
CA ASP A 18 4.98 -11.55 -8.03
C ASP A 18 6.00 -10.53 -8.53
N PHE A 19 7.16 -11.02 -8.95
CA PHE A 19 8.28 -10.17 -9.36
C PHE A 19 7.90 -9.24 -10.51
N MET A 20 7.22 -9.76 -11.52
CA MET A 20 6.86 -8.96 -12.70
C MET A 20 5.86 -7.87 -12.35
N LEU A 21 4.82 -8.23 -11.60
CA LEU A 21 3.80 -7.27 -11.20
C LEU A 21 4.38 -6.21 -10.27
N ARG A 22 5.21 -6.63 -9.33
CA ARG A 22 5.88 -5.70 -8.41
C ARG A 22 6.68 -4.64 -9.15
N GLY A 23 7.51 -5.08 -10.10
CA GLY A 23 8.32 -4.16 -10.90
C GLY A 23 7.48 -3.25 -11.78
N SER A 24 6.44 -3.80 -12.40
CA SER A 24 5.55 -3.04 -13.27
C SER A 24 4.80 -1.96 -12.49
N LEU A 25 4.25 -2.31 -11.34
CA LEU A 25 3.52 -1.36 -10.50
C LEU A 25 4.45 -0.28 -9.95
N ALA A 26 5.63 -0.67 -9.52
CA ALA A 26 6.61 0.31 -9.02
C ALA A 26 6.94 1.34 -10.10
N ALA A 27 7.16 0.89 -11.33
CA ALA A 27 7.47 1.80 -12.42
C ALA A 27 6.32 2.76 -12.72
N VAL A 28 5.08 2.25 -12.72
CA VAL A 28 3.90 3.09 -12.95
C VAL A 28 3.77 4.15 -11.85
N LEU A 29 3.93 3.75 -10.60
CA LEU A 29 3.81 4.69 -9.48
C LEU A 29 4.91 5.74 -9.50
N GLU A 30 6.13 5.33 -9.84
CA GLU A 30 7.24 6.28 -9.94
C GLU A 30 7.00 7.27 -11.07
N SER A 31 6.42 6.83 -12.18
CA SER A 31 6.08 7.74 -13.27
C SER A 31 5.01 8.76 -12.89
N GLU A 32 4.21 8.46 -11.87
CA GLU A 32 3.22 9.38 -11.33
C GLU A 32 3.78 10.31 -10.26
N GLY A 33 5.06 10.20 -9.96
CA GLY A 33 5.74 11.09 -9.03
C GLY A 33 5.86 10.59 -7.61
N TYR A 34 5.48 9.34 -7.34
CA TYR A 34 5.61 8.77 -6.00
C TYR A 34 6.98 8.14 -5.81
N ARG A 35 7.44 8.13 -4.57
CA ARG A 35 8.56 7.26 -4.19
C ARG A 35 7.99 5.89 -3.89
N VAL A 36 8.67 4.85 -4.34
CA VAL A 36 8.19 3.48 -4.13
C VAL A 36 9.30 2.65 -3.52
N GLU A 37 8.95 1.96 -2.45
CA GLU A 37 9.76 0.86 -1.94
C GLU A 37 8.88 -0.38 -2.00
N SER A 38 9.48 -1.51 -2.28
CA SER A 38 8.71 -2.74 -2.44
C SER A 38 9.36 -3.89 -1.68
N GLU A 39 8.51 -4.79 -1.20
CA GLU A 39 8.92 -6.00 -0.53
C GLU A 39 8.16 -7.18 -1.12
N ALA A 40 8.81 -8.33 -1.14
CA ALA A 40 8.22 -9.53 -1.73
C ALA A 40 7.41 -10.34 -0.73
N ASN A 41 7.49 -10.01 0.56
CA ASN A 41 6.77 -10.75 1.60
C ASN A 41 6.48 -9.84 2.79
N ALA A 42 5.59 -10.31 3.64
CA ALA A 42 5.10 -9.53 4.78
C ALA A 42 6.17 -9.33 5.85
N LEU A 43 7.05 -10.31 6.05
CA LEU A 43 8.08 -10.20 7.09
C LEU A 43 9.07 -9.09 6.77
N ASP A 44 9.52 -9.02 5.52
CA ASP A 44 10.41 -7.95 5.10
C ASP A 44 9.70 -6.60 5.15
N ALA A 45 8.41 -6.57 4.82
CA ALA A 45 7.63 -5.35 4.93
C ALA A 45 7.54 -4.87 6.38
N LEU A 46 7.32 -5.77 7.33
CA LEU A 46 7.29 -5.40 8.75
C LEU A 46 8.63 -4.84 9.21
N ARG A 47 9.74 -5.43 8.75
CA ARG A 47 11.05 -4.87 9.04
C ARG A 47 11.20 -3.46 8.48
N ARG A 48 10.76 -3.27 7.24
CA ARG A 48 10.83 -1.94 6.61
C ARG A 48 10.05 -0.92 7.41
N LEU A 49 8.91 -1.31 7.96
CA LEU A 49 8.05 -0.40 8.71
C LEU A 49 8.63 0.02 10.07
N GLN A 50 9.70 -0.62 10.51
CA GLN A 50 10.33 -0.28 11.80
C GLN A 50 11.23 0.93 11.72
N ARG A 51 11.54 1.41 10.50
CA ARG A 51 12.42 2.58 10.36
C ARG A 51 11.73 3.72 9.63
N ALA A 52 12.27 4.91 9.82
CA ALA A 52 11.80 6.10 9.12
C ALA A 52 12.44 6.19 7.73
N PRO A 53 11.80 6.85 6.77
CA PRO A 53 10.45 7.41 6.90
C PRO A 53 9.39 6.33 6.78
N LYS A 54 8.29 6.51 7.48
CA LYS A 54 7.15 5.60 7.33
C LYS A 54 6.45 5.89 6.01
N PRO A 55 5.93 4.86 5.33
CA PRO A 55 5.17 5.11 4.11
C PRO A 55 3.86 5.83 4.40
N SER A 56 3.39 6.55 3.39
CA SER A 56 2.10 7.25 3.46
C SER A 56 0.95 6.35 3.03
N LEU A 57 1.25 5.25 2.37
CA LEU A 57 0.28 4.30 1.86
C LEU A 57 0.94 2.95 1.68
N ILE A 58 0.20 1.90 1.93
CA ILE A 58 0.65 0.54 1.66
C ILE A 58 -0.27 -0.07 0.60
N LEU A 59 0.30 -0.60 -0.47
CA LEU A 59 -0.39 -1.47 -1.41
C LEU A 59 -0.09 -2.90 -1.02
N LEU A 60 -1.11 -3.66 -0.70
CA LEU A 60 -0.95 -4.95 -0.05
C LEU A 60 -1.62 -6.07 -0.83
N ASP A 61 -0.84 -7.04 -1.27
CA ASP A 61 -1.39 -8.28 -1.79
C ASP A 61 -1.77 -9.18 -0.60
N ILE A 62 -2.93 -9.82 -0.70
CA ILE A 62 -3.37 -10.76 0.34
C ILE A 62 -2.62 -12.08 0.24
N MET A 63 -2.36 -12.55 -0.99
CA MET A 63 -1.74 -13.85 -1.23
C MET A 63 -0.22 -13.73 -1.19
N LEU A 64 0.34 -13.72 0.02
CA LEU A 64 1.78 -13.63 0.22
C LEU A 64 2.31 -14.91 0.83
N PRO A 65 3.59 -15.26 0.58
CA PRO A 65 4.20 -16.42 1.21
C PRO A 65 4.49 -16.14 2.70
N TYR A 66 4.51 -17.19 3.49
CA TYR A 66 4.84 -17.21 4.92
C TYR A 66 3.76 -16.59 5.80
N MET A 67 3.49 -15.32 5.63
CA MET A 67 2.44 -14.59 6.35
C MET A 67 1.56 -13.92 5.30
N ASP A 68 0.26 -14.20 5.30
CA ASP A 68 -0.61 -13.58 4.31
C ASP A 68 -0.90 -12.12 4.63
N GLY A 69 -1.52 -11.43 3.67
CA GLY A 69 -1.78 -10.00 3.82
C GLY A 69 -2.76 -9.66 4.93
N LEU A 70 -3.69 -10.55 5.23
CA LEU A 70 -4.65 -10.32 6.32
C LEU A 70 -3.96 -10.37 7.68
N GLU A 71 -3.05 -11.33 7.85
CA GLU A 71 -2.23 -11.41 9.05
C GLU A 71 -1.33 -10.19 9.21
N PHE A 72 -0.73 -9.76 8.10
CA PHE A 72 0.07 -8.53 8.09
C PHE A 72 -0.76 -7.34 8.55
N ARG A 73 -1.97 -7.19 8.00
CA ARG A 73 -2.84 -6.07 8.34
C ARG A 73 -3.23 -6.09 9.81
N ALA A 74 -3.51 -7.28 10.35
CA ALA A 74 -3.84 -7.40 11.77
C ALA A 74 -2.68 -6.94 12.67
N LEU A 75 -1.46 -7.32 12.32
CA LEU A 75 -0.27 -6.89 13.06
C LEU A 75 -0.04 -5.39 12.94
N GLN A 76 -0.25 -4.84 11.74
CA GLN A 76 -0.13 -3.40 11.53
C GLN A 76 -1.10 -2.63 12.40
N LEU A 77 -2.36 -3.05 12.44
CA LEU A 77 -3.39 -2.38 13.25
C LEU A 77 -3.10 -2.49 14.74
N ALA A 78 -2.45 -3.57 15.17
CA ALA A 78 -2.09 -3.77 16.57
C ALA A 78 -0.86 -2.97 16.98
N THR A 79 -0.16 -2.34 16.05
CA THR A 79 1.06 -1.58 16.31
C THR A 79 0.73 -0.09 16.20
N PRO A 80 0.66 0.65 17.31
CA PRO A 80 0.16 2.03 17.29
C PRO A 80 0.85 2.95 16.29
N GLU A 81 2.17 2.81 16.13
CA GLU A 81 2.92 3.67 15.20
C GLU A 81 2.59 3.39 13.74
N LEU A 82 1.98 2.25 13.44
CA LEU A 82 1.70 1.83 12.07
C LEU A 82 0.22 1.83 11.73
N ALA A 83 -0.63 1.85 12.74
CA ALA A 83 -2.07 1.60 12.57
C ALA A 83 -2.76 2.61 11.66
N ALA A 84 -2.26 3.84 11.63
CA ALA A 84 -2.89 4.91 10.86
C ALA A 84 -2.50 4.92 9.37
N ILE A 85 -1.50 4.13 8.97
CA ILE A 85 -1.09 4.10 7.57
C ILE A 85 -2.19 3.43 6.76
N PRO A 86 -2.76 4.11 5.74
CA PRO A 86 -3.83 3.52 4.95
C PRO A 86 -3.31 2.36 4.09
N VAL A 87 -4.19 1.39 3.86
CA VAL A 87 -3.88 0.21 3.05
C VAL A 87 -4.90 0.09 1.93
N ILE A 88 -4.42 -0.12 0.73
CA ILE A 88 -5.22 -0.52 -0.41
C ILE A 88 -4.84 -1.95 -0.76
N VAL A 89 -5.82 -2.84 -0.82
CA VAL A 89 -5.60 -4.24 -1.14
C VAL A 89 -5.57 -4.45 -2.65
N ILE A 90 -4.59 -5.22 -3.12
CA ILE A 90 -4.54 -5.72 -4.49
C ILE A 90 -4.50 -7.24 -4.41
N THR A 91 -5.42 -7.93 -5.06
CA THR A 91 -5.54 -9.36 -4.81
C THR A 91 -6.18 -10.11 -5.97
N ALA A 92 -5.81 -11.38 -6.11
CA ALA A 92 -6.48 -12.28 -7.05
C ALA A 92 -7.71 -12.95 -6.41
N VAL A 93 -7.88 -12.81 -5.10
CA VAL A 93 -8.98 -13.48 -4.38
C VAL A 93 -9.79 -12.43 -3.60
N GLY A 94 -11.06 -12.73 -3.38
CA GLY A 94 -11.91 -11.84 -2.59
C GLY A 94 -11.60 -11.89 -1.11
N VAL A 95 -11.91 -10.81 -0.42
CA VAL A 95 -11.86 -10.75 1.04
C VAL A 95 -13.29 -10.78 1.55
N ARG A 96 -13.57 -11.63 2.51
CA ARG A 96 -14.92 -11.71 3.09
C ARG A 96 -15.30 -10.35 3.69
N PRO A 97 -16.55 -9.90 3.48
CA PRO A 97 -16.94 -8.57 3.98
C PRO A 97 -16.78 -8.41 5.50
N ASP A 98 -17.02 -9.45 6.29
CA ASP A 98 -16.84 -9.36 7.73
C ASP A 98 -15.37 -9.20 8.11
N VAL A 99 -14.47 -9.88 7.43
CA VAL A 99 -13.02 -9.75 7.64
C VAL A 99 -12.54 -8.36 7.20
N ALA A 100 -13.03 -7.91 6.04
CA ALA A 100 -12.66 -6.58 5.54
C ALA A 100 -13.09 -5.49 6.53
N ALA A 101 -14.28 -5.61 7.10
CA ALA A 101 -14.77 -4.65 8.06
C ALA A 101 -13.93 -4.68 9.35
N GLU A 102 -13.61 -5.86 9.84
CA GLU A 102 -12.82 -6.02 11.06
C GLU A 102 -11.42 -5.44 10.91
N LEU A 103 -10.82 -5.61 9.74
CA LEU A 103 -9.47 -5.14 9.44
C LEU A 103 -9.45 -3.76 8.80
N HIS A 104 -10.58 -3.09 8.72
CA HIS A 104 -10.70 -1.74 8.13
C HIS A 104 -10.12 -1.68 6.72
N LEU A 105 -10.39 -2.69 5.91
CA LEU A 105 -9.97 -2.74 4.52
C LEU A 105 -11.11 -2.20 3.65
N GLN A 106 -11.00 -0.92 3.30
CA GLN A 106 -12.08 -0.23 2.60
C GLN A 106 -12.03 -0.37 1.10
N GLN A 107 -10.84 -0.64 0.55
CA GLN A 107 -10.67 -0.71 -0.89
C GLN A 107 -9.87 -1.94 -1.27
N SER A 108 -10.38 -2.66 -2.25
CA SER A 108 -9.70 -3.83 -2.83
C SER A 108 -9.79 -3.74 -4.33
N PHE A 109 -8.69 -4.02 -4.99
CA PHE A 109 -8.63 -4.07 -6.44
C PHE A 109 -8.23 -5.47 -6.87
N PHE A 110 -9.03 -6.05 -7.75
CA PHE A 110 -8.80 -7.41 -8.19
C PHE A 110 -7.82 -7.47 -9.35
N LYS A 111 -6.98 -8.48 -9.34
CA LYS A 111 -6.08 -8.75 -10.46
C LYS A 111 -6.87 -9.45 -11.58
N PRO A 112 -6.62 -9.12 -12.86
CA PRO A 112 -5.66 -8.14 -13.36
C PRO A 112 -6.09 -6.71 -13.04
N LEU A 113 -5.14 -5.87 -12.66
CA LEU A 113 -5.45 -4.53 -12.16
C LEU A 113 -5.80 -3.57 -13.29
N GLU A 114 -6.85 -2.78 -13.06
CA GLU A 114 -7.18 -1.66 -13.92
C GLU A 114 -6.41 -0.45 -13.40
N ARG A 115 -5.28 -0.16 -14.02
CA ARG A 115 -4.34 0.84 -13.52
C ARG A 115 -4.94 2.22 -13.31
N PRO A 116 -5.76 2.77 -14.24
CA PRO A 116 -6.34 4.09 -14.00
C PRO A 116 -7.18 4.16 -12.73
N ARG A 117 -7.94 3.11 -12.44
CA ARG A 117 -8.78 3.07 -11.24
C ARG A 117 -7.93 2.97 -9.97
N LEU A 118 -6.89 2.15 -10.02
CA LEU A 118 -5.97 2.01 -8.89
C LEU A 118 -5.24 3.33 -8.63
N LEU A 119 -4.71 3.96 -9.67
CA LEU A 119 -4.02 5.24 -9.54
C LEU A 119 -4.94 6.32 -8.99
N ASP A 120 -6.20 6.33 -9.40
CA ASP A 120 -7.16 7.28 -8.91
C ASP A 120 -7.39 7.12 -7.41
N ALA A 121 -7.53 5.89 -6.96
CA ALA A 121 -7.69 5.60 -5.54
C ALA A 121 -6.44 6.02 -4.74
N ILE A 122 -5.27 5.75 -5.26
CA ILE A 122 -4.02 6.15 -4.62
C ILE A 122 -3.95 7.67 -4.50
N ARG A 123 -4.26 8.39 -5.56
CA ARG A 123 -4.27 9.85 -5.53
C ARG A 123 -5.20 10.39 -4.46
N ARG A 124 -6.38 9.79 -4.31
CA ARG A 124 -7.34 10.24 -3.30
C ARG A 124 -6.80 10.07 -1.88
N HIS A 125 -6.12 8.96 -1.63
CA HIS A 125 -5.51 8.73 -0.31
C HIS A 125 -4.36 9.67 -0.02
N LEU A 126 -3.62 10.06 -1.03
CA LEU A 126 -2.41 10.85 -0.89
C LEU A 126 -2.58 12.31 -1.24
N ALA A 127 -3.78 12.71 -1.64
CA ALA A 127 -4.07 14.10 -1.94
C ALA A 127 -3.90 14.95 -0.67
N PRO A 128 -3.33 16.14 -0.79
CA PRO A 128 -3.25 17.03 0.37
C PRO A 128 -4.66 17.37 0.84
N SER A 129 -4.78 17.55 2.14
CA SER A 129 -6.04 17.99 2.72
C SER A 129 -6.41 19.36 2.16
N GLN A 130 -7.67 19.50 1.77
CA GLN A 130 -8.19 20.75 1.26
C GLN A 130 -8.85 21.57 2.36
N GLY A 131 -8.40 21.43 3.52
CA GLY A 131 -9.01 22.02 4.69
C GLY A 131 -9.55 23.37 4.51
#